data_3806276e9c42bd214ae07ed97a27dc12
#
_entry.id   3806276e9c42bd214ae07ed97a27dc12
#
_cell.length_a   1.000
_cell.length_b   1.000
_cell.length_c   1.000
_cell.angle_alpha   90.00
_cell.angle_beta   90.00
_cell.angle_gamma   90.00
#
_symmetry.space_group_name_H-M   'P 1'
#
loop_
_entity.id
_entity.type
_entity.pdbx_description
1 polymer ?
#
loop_
_entity_poly.entity_id
_entity_poly.type
_entity_poly.pdbx_seq_one_letter_code
_entity_poly.pdbx_strand_id
1 'polypeptide(L)'
;MAGPCGWIASQGNFWWPAAYVPPLLIVLSTALAYTIRLGLMTLRASRELARLPRVPVPPNLVRNAQAAGIDRIAYVGAGSPVAFCAGLTRPTVFVSEGAVATLSEPELLAVLYHEADHARRHEPLRRAARTAAAEVLTFLPIVGWWSERQIARSELSADAAAERVVGRSALAGALLVMTAPAIPLAAFVGHAELRARRLLGMGIDEPKPPRAVWAATFVYSWLALSLAGCLFEVVVALRP
;
A
#
# COMPACT_ATOMS: atom_id res chain seq x y z
N MET A 1 26.72 -39.44 22.33
CA MET A 1 25.88 -39.06 21.18
C MET A 1 26.12 -37.58 20.94
N ALA A 2 26.94 -37.23 19.93
CA ALA A 2 27.14 -35.84 19.56
C ALA A 2 25.86 -35.38 18.80
N GLY A 3 25.26 -34.27 19.26
CA GLY A 3 24.13 -33.67 18.56
C GLY A 3 24.51 -33.23 17.13
N PRO A 4 23.52 -32.90 16.28
CA PRO A 4 23.76 -32.54 14.85
C PRO A 4 24.81 -31.45 14.66
N CYS A 5 25.00 -30.54 15.59
CA CYS A 5 26.06 -29.54 15.57
C CYS A 5 27.48 -30.11 15.75
N GLY A 6 27.64 -31.22 16.48
CA GLY A 6 28.93 -31.86 16.68
C GLY A 6 29.44 -32.58 15.41
N TRP A 7 28.53 -33.09 14.60
CA TRP A 7 28.88 -33.76 13.33
C TRP A 7 29.38 -32.77 12.28
N ILE A 8 28.76 -31.57 12.22
CA ILE A 8 29.17 -30.49 11.29
C ILE A 8 30.57 -30.00 11.62
N ALA A 9 30.92 -29.91 12.90
CA ALA A 9 32.26 -29.46 13.34
C ALA A 9 33.36 -30.47 13.02
N SER A 10 33.05 -31.77 12.87
CA SER A 10 34.02 -32.83 12.60
C SER A 10 34.46 -32.98 11.15
N GLN A 11 33.73 -32.39 10.20
CA GLN A 11 33.91 -32.56 8.74
C GLN A 11 34.83 -31.52 8.08
N GLY A 12 35.62 -30.79 8.81
CA GLY A 12 36.64 -29.89 8.23
C GLY A 12 36.08 -28.77 7.32
N ASN A 13 36.83 -27.70 7.18
CA ASN A 13 36.53 -26.39 6.60
C ASN A 13 35.78 -26.30 5.22
N PHE A 14 35.35 -27.38 4.62
CA PHE A 14 34.79 -27.40 3.27
C PHE A 14 33.24 -27.11 3.24
N TRP A 15 32.55 -27.23 4.34
CA TRP A 15 31.06 -27.22 4.38
C TRP A 15 30.43 -25.87 4.73
N TRP A 16 31.19 -24.97 5.29
CA TRP A 16 30.64 -23.69 5.70
C TRP A 16 30.06 -22.82 4.54
N PRO A 17 30.59 -22.86 3.29
CA PRO A 17 29.90 -22.16 2.19
C PRO A 17 28.52 -22.74 1.88
N ALA A 18 28.34 -24.06 2.02
CA ALA A 18 27.06 -24.70 1.77
C ALA A 18 25.95 -24.30 2.77
N ALA A 19 26.33 -23.89 3.99
CA ALA A 19 25.39 -23.40 5.00
C ALA A 19 24.71 -22.08 4.60
N TYR A 20 25.33 -21.29 3.72
CA TYR A 20 24.76 -20.01 3.26
C TYR A 20 23.85 -20.15 2.04
N VAL A 21 23.91 -21.28 1.31
CA VAL A 21 23.14 -21.49 0.07
C VAL A 21 21.63 -21.48 0.31
N PRO A 22 21.04 -22.23 1.28
CA PRO A 22 19.62 -22.20 1.52
C PRO A 22 19.09 -20.82 1.94
N PRO A 23 19.66 -20.12 2.92
CA PRO A 23 19.17 -18.79 3.27
C PRO A 23 19.31 -17.79 2.11
N LEU A 24 20.37 -17.88 1.31
CA LEU A 24 20.54 -17.06 0.11
C LEU A 24 19.43 -17.33 -0.91
N LEU A 25 19.10 -18.61 -1.18
CA LEU A 25 18.02 -18.99 -2.08
C LEU A 25 16.65 -18.51 -1.58
N ILE A 26 16.39 -18.55 -0.27
CA ILE A 26 15.18 -18.00 0.32
C ILE A 26 15.10 -16.50 0.10
N VAL A 27 16.18 -15.77 0.34
CA VAL A 27 16.22 -14.32 0.12
C VAL A 27 16.00 -13.98 -1.36
N LEU A 28 16.70 -14.67 -2.26
CA LEU A 28 16.58 -14.43 -3.71
C LEU A 28 15.21 -14.79 -4.24
N SER A 29 14.63 -15.92 -3.82
CA SER A 29 13.27 -16.32 -4.23
C SER A 29 12.21 -15.36 -3.69
N THR A 30 12.35 -14.89 -2.46
CA THR A 30 11.46 -13.88 -1.86
C THR A 30 11.57 -12.54 -2.60
N ALA A 31 12.79 -12.10 -2.92
CA ALA A 31 13.02 -10.88 -3.69
C ALA A 31 12.45 -10.99 -5.11
N LEU A 32 12.60 -12.15 -5.76
CA LEU A 32 12.02 -12.44 -7.07
C LEU A 32 10.49 -12.45 -7.01
N ALA A 33 9.91 -13.13 -6.03
CA ALA A 33 8.47 -13.15 -5.83
C ALA A 33 7.90 -11.72 -5.60
N TYR A 34 8.60 -10.92 -4.79
CA TYR A 34 8.25 -9.53 -4.54
C TYR A 34 8.29 -8.69 -5.83
N THR A 35 9.36 -8.79 -6.61
CA THR A 35 9.50 -8.02 -7.86
C THR A 35 8.46 -8.44 -8.90
N ILE A 36 8.19 -9.75 -9.05
CA ILE A 36 7.14 -10.26 -9.91
C ILE A 36 5.78 -9.75 -9.45
N ARG A 37 5.47 -9.86 -8.15
CA ARG A 37 4.18 -9.43 -7.60
C ARG A 37 3.95 -7.94 -7.82
N LEU A 38 4.94 -7.11 -7.48
CA LEU A 38 4.90 -5.67 -7.72
C LEU A 38 4.71 -5.38 -9.22
N GLY A 39 5.44 -6.05 -10.10
CA GLY A 39 5.30 -5.91 -11.55
C GLY A 39 3.91 -6.27 -12.05
N LEU A 40 3.32 -7.37 -11.58
CA LEU A 40 1.96 -7.79 -11.95
C LEU A 40 0.90 -6.79 -11.46
N MET A 41 1.03 -6.28 -10.22
CA MET A 41 0.12 -5.25 -9.69
C MET A 41 0.17 -3.98 -10.53
N THR A 42 1.37 -3.54 -10.90
CA THR A 42 1.57 -2.34 -11.69
C THR A 42 1.04 -2.48 -13.12
N LEU A 43 1.25 -3.64 -13.75
CA LEU A 43 0.72 -3.94 -15.09
C LEU A 43 -0.81 -4.01 -15.09
N ARG A 44 -1.42 -4.61 -14.07
CA ARG A 44 -2.89 -4.64 -13.92
C ARG A 44 -3.44 -3.23 -13.73
N ALA A 45 -2.87 -2.48 -12.78
CA ALA A 45 -3.30 -1.10 -12.54
C ALA A 45 -3.17 -0.22 -13.79
N SER A 46 -2.07 -0.29 -14.53
CA SER A 46 -1.89 0.49 -15.76
C SER A 46 -2.86 0.09 -16.87
N ARG A 47 -3.22 -1.20 -16.99
CA ARG A 47 -4.24 -1.66 -17.94
C ARG A 47 -5.63 -1.13 -17.58
N GLU A 48 -6.01 -1.17 -16.30
CA GLU A 48 -7.30 -0.63 -15.85
C GLU A 48 -7.36 0.89 -16.05
N LEU A 49 -6.29 1.61 -15.73
CA LEU A 49 -6.20 3.07 -15.97
C LEU A 49 -6.26 3.44 -17.46
N ALA A 50 -5.74 2.58 -18.35
CA ALA A 50 -5.82 2.80 -19.79
C ALA A 50 -7.23 2.62 -20.36
N ARG A 51 -8.10 1.85 -19.68
CA ARG A 51 -9.49 1.60 -20.07
C ARG A 51 -10.45 2.72 -19.64
N LEU A 52 -10.01 3.61 -18.74
CA LEU A 52 -10.88 4.69 -18.26
C LEU A 52 -11.22 5.65 -19.40
N PRO A 53 -12.51 5.97 -19.60
CA PRO A 53 -12.93 6.93 -20.62
C PRO A 53 -12.44 8.32 -20.22
N ARG A 54 -11.46 8.85 -20.93
CA ARG A 54 -10.91 10.19 -20.70
C ARG A 54 -11.66 11.21 -21.50
N VAL A 55 -12.03 12.30 -20.86
CA VAL A 55 -12.70 13.44 -21.49
C VAL A 55 -11.86 14.71 -21.32
N PRO A 56 -12.09 15.74 -22.13
CA PRO A 56 -11.36 17.01 -22.00
C PRO A 56 -11.52 17.59 -20.59
N VAL A 57 -10.40 18.02 -20.01
CA VAL A 57 -10.40 18.60 -18.65
C VAL A 57 -10.99 20.01 -18.71
N PRO A 58 -12.04 20.32 -17.92
CA PRO A 58 -12.62 21.65 -17.85
C PRO A 58 -11.60 22.70 -17.36
N PRO A 59 -11.62 23.94 -17.90
CA PRO A 59 -10.64 24.99 -17.53
C PRO A 59 -10.65 25.35 -16.03
N ASN A 60 -11.81 25.30 -15.37
CA ASN A 60 -11.93 25.51 -13.92
C ASN A 60 -11.23 24.40 -13.13
N LEU A 61 -11.37 23.14 -13.56
CA LEU A 61 -10.69 22.02 -12.91
C LEU A 61 -9.18 22.10 -13.09
N VAL A 62 -8.70 22.56 -14.26
CA VAL A 62 -7.25 22.79 -14.49
C VAL A 62 -6.72 23.84 -13.52
N ARG A 63 -7.41 24.98 -13.37
CA ARG A 63 -7.00 26.04 -12.42
C ARG A 63 -6.95 25.55 -10.99
N ASN A 64 -7.98 24.82 -10.56
CA ASN A 64 -8.07 24.28 -9.20
C ASN A 64 -6.97 23.21 -8.95
N ALA A 65 -6.66 22.39 -9.95
CA ALA A 65 -5.57 21.42 -9.89
C ALA A 65 -4.19 22.11 -9.77
N GLN A 66 -3.97 23.16 -10.55
CA GLN A 66 -2.73 23.96 -10.47
C GLN A 66 -2.59 24.64 -9.11
N ALA A 67 -3.68 25.20 -8.55
CA ALA A 67 -3.70 25.77 -7.22
C ALA A 67 -3.37 24.74 -6.12
N ALA A 68 -3.79 23.49 -6.29
CA ALA A 68 -3.44 22.37 -5.40
C ALA A 68 -2.03 21.82 -5.62
N GLY A 69 -1.29 22.30 -6.65
CA GLY A 69 0.04 21.81 -6.97
C GLY A 69 0.03 20.44 -7.67
N ILE A 70 -1.01 20.15 -8.45
CA ILE A 70 -1.15 18.92 -9.24
C ILE A 70 -0.57 19.15 -10.62
N ASP A 71 0.53 18.47 -10.96
CA ASP A 71 1.17 18.56 -12.27
C ASP A 71 0.41 17.81 -13.34
N ARG A 72 -0.30 16.74 -12.98
CA ARG A 72 -0.99 15.84 -13.90
C ARG A 72 -2.39 15.53 -13.42
N ILE A 73 -3.37 15.97 -14.17
CA ILE A 73 -4.78 15.66 -13.93
C ILE A 73 -5.38 14.97 -15.15
N ALA A 74 -6.24 13.99 -14.89
CA ALA A 74 -7.05 13.31 -15.90
C ALA A 74 -8.52 13.40 -15.49
N TYR A 75 -9.36 13.78 -16.43
CA TYR A 75 -10.80 13.85 -16.24
C TYR A 75 -11.45 12.62 -16.85
N VAL A 76 -12.33 11.97 -16.10
CA VAL A 76 -12.92 10.68 -16.47
C VAL A 76 -14.43 10.82 -16.62
N GLY A 77 -14.94 10.35 -17.75
CA GLY A 77 -16.38 10.31 -18.06
C GLY A 77 -17.10 9.23 -17.25
N ALA A 78 -17.28 9.47 -15.95
CA ALA A 78 -18.02 8.59 -15.04
C ALA A 78 -18.97 9.40 -14.18
N GLY A 79 -20.25 8.96 -14.12
CA GLY A 79 -21.32 9.66 -13.38
C GLY A 79 -21.20 9.51 -11.86
N SER A 80 -20.46 8.52 -11.36
CA SER A 80 -20.22 8.37 -9.92
C SER A 80 -19.13 9.32 -9.44
N PRO A 81 -19.27 9.94 -8.24
CA PRO A 81 -18.24 10.83 -7.70
C PRO A 81 -17.01 10.03 -7.27
N VAL A 82 -15.93 10.11 -8.04
CA VAL A 82 -14.66 9.41 -7.80
C VAL A 82 -13.51 10.35 -8.05
N ALA A 83 -12.54 10.34 -7.14
CA ALA A 83 -11.22 10.92 -7.36
C ALA A 83 -10.17 10.00 -6.74
N PHE A 84 -9.02 9.89 -7.36
CA PHE A 84 -7.90 9.10 -6.85
C PHE A 84 -6.59 9.47 -7.55
N CYS A 85 -5.49 9.27 -6.83
CA CYS A 85 -4.15 9.36 -7.39
C CYS A 85 -3.67 7.99 -7.84
N ALA A 86 -3.17 7.89 -9.07
CA ALA A 86 -2.58 6.67 -9.62
C ALA A 86 -1.34 6.96 -10.46
N GLY A 87 -0.56 5.89 -10.73
CA GLY A 87 0.71 6.00 -11.45
C GLY A 87 1.91 5.92 -10.51
N LEU A 88 2.84 5.00 -10.78
CA LEU A 88 3.95 4.69 -9.88
C LEU A 88 5.06 5.74 -9.91
N THR A 89 5.57 6.04 -11.12
CA THR A 89 6.68 6.96 -11.32
C THR A 89 6.21 8.37 -11.66
N ARG A 90 5.01 8.48 -12.22
CA ARG A 90 4.39 9.73 -12.63
C ARG A 90 2.96 9.79 -12.11
N PRO A 91 2.78 10.13 -10.82
CA PRO A 91 1.46 10.21 -10.22
C PRO A 91 0.55 11.16 -11.03
N THR A 92 -0.65 10.69 -11.31
CA THR A 92 -1.70 11.44 -12.01
C THR A 92 -2.95 11.41 -11.15
N VAL A 93 -3.57 12.54 -10.94
CA VAL A 93 -4.84 12.63 -10.22
C VAL A 93 -5.97 12.48 -11.22
N PHE A 94 -6.84 11.53 -10.96
CA PHE A 94 -8.03 11.23 -11.75
C PHE A 94 -9.25 11.80 -11.03
N VAL A 95 -10.10 12.54 -11.74
CA VAL A 95 -11.33 13.14 -11.21
C VAL A 95 -12.46 12.81 -12.18
N SER A 96 -13.59 12.34 -11.68
CA SER A 96 -14.75 12.00 -12.49
C SER A 96 -15.66 13.21 -12.75
N GLU A 97 -16.48 13.13 -13.83
CA GLU A 97 -17.58 14.06 -14.07
C GLU A 97 -18.55 14.13 -12.90
N GLY A 98 -18.87 12.97 -12.31
CA GLY A 98 -19.75 12.88 -11.13
C GLY A 98 -19.18 13.63 -9.93
N ALA A 99 -17.86 13.59 -9.69
CA ALA A 99 -17.25 14.34 -8.61
C ALA A 99 -17.37 15.86 -8.83
N VAL A 100 -17.09 16.33 -10.04
CA VAL A 100 -17.19 17.76 -10.38
C VAL A 100 -18.64 18.26 -10.36
N ALA A 101 -19.60 17.40 -10.72
CA ALA A 101 -21.02 17.75 -10.73
C ALA A 101 -21.65 17.75 -9.32
N THR A 102 -21.15 16.95 -8.40
CA THR A 102 -21.78 16.74 -7.09
C THR A 102 -21.14 17.55 -5.97
N LEU A 103 -19.81 17.76 -6.06
CA LEU A 103 -19.07 18.50 -5.06
C LEU A 103 -19.23 20.02 -5.25
N SER A 104 -19.42 20.75 -4.16
CA SER A 104 -19.23 22.20 -4.15
C SER A 104 -17.77 22.56 -4.41
N GLU A 105 -17.49 23.79 -4.79
CA GLU A 105 -16.13 24.23 -5.09
C GLU A 105 -15.15 24.01 -3.90
N PRO A 106 -15.49 24.35 -2.62
CA PRO A 106 -14.62 24.07 -1.48
C PRO A 106 -14.39 22.56 -1.26
N GLU A 107 -15.40 21.74 -1.49
CA GLU A 107 -15.29 20.27 -1.36
C GLU A 107 -14.42 19.68 -2.47
N LEU A 108 -14.57 20.16 -3.71
CA LEU A 108 -13.70 19.75 -4.81
C LEU A 108 -12.24 20.13 -4.54
N LEU A 109 -12.00 21.33 -4.03
CA LEU A 109 -10.66 21.74 -3.60
C LEU A 109 -10.13 20.84 -2.48
N ALA A 110 -10.95 20.45 -1.50
CA ALA A 110 -10.56 19.52 -0.44
C ALA A 110 -10.07 18.19 -1.04
N VAL A 111 -10.81 17.63 -2.00
CA VAL A 111 -10.41 16.41 -2.70
C VAL A 111 -9.11 16.61 -3.48
N LEU A 112 -8.97 17.71 -4.19
CA LEU A 112 -7.73 17.98 -4.97
C LEU A 112 -6.50 18.12 -4.08
N TYR A 113 -6.59 18.83 -2.95
CA TYR A 113 -5.47 18.95 -2.01
C TYR A 113 -5.14 17.60 -1.34
N HIS A 114 -6.14 16.78 -1.06
CA HIS A 114 -5.93 15.41 -0.56
C HIS A 114 -5.16 14.55 -1.59
N GLU A 115 -5.63 14.52 -2.83
CA GLU A 115 -4.98 13.76 -3.90
C GLU A 115 -3.59 14.32 -4.28
N ALA A 116 -3.41 15.64 -4.16
CA ALA A 116 -2.11 16.28 -4.34
C ALA A 116 -1.08 15.82 -3.31
N ASP A 117 -1.51 15.59 -2.04
CA ASP A 117 -0.60 15.04 -1.01
C ASP A 117 -0.17 13.62 -1.36
N HIS A 118 -1.09 12.77 -1.83
CA HIS A 118 -0.77 11.44 -2.33
C HIS A 118 0.19 11.47 -3.51
N ALA A 119 -0.02 12.40 -4.47
CA ALA A 119 0.85 12.55 -5.63
C ALA A 119 2.27 12.98 -5.22
N ARG A 120 2.39 14.01 -4.38
CA ARG A 120 3.69 14.49 -3.87
C ARG A 120 4.48 13.43 -3.14
N ARG A 121 3.80 12.57 -2.38
CA ARG A 121 4.42 11.50 -1.60
C ARG A 121 4.65 10.22 -2.40
N HIS A 122 4.27 10.17 -3.69
CA HIS A 122 4.29 8.94 -4.50
C HIS A 122 3.55 7.78 -3.81
N GLU A 123 2.40 8.10 -3.18
CA GLU A 123 1.65 7.12 -2.37
C GLU A 123 1.20 5.89 -3.20
N PRO A 124 0.80 5.99 -4.49
CA PRO A 124 0.50 4.81 -5.30
C PRO A 124 1.64 3.80 -5.35
N LEU A 125 2.89 4.26 -5.50
CA LEU A 125 4.07 3.39 -5.48
C LEU A 125 4.29 2.78 -4.09
N ARG A 126 4.24 3.60 -3.04
CA ARG A 126 4.43 3.14 -1.65
C ARG A 126 3.38 2.13 -1.24
N ARG A 127 2.12 2.36 -1.60
CA ARG A 127 1.00 1.44 -1.36
C ARG A 127 1.22 0.12 -2.09
N ALA A 128 1.53 0.15 -3.39
CA ALA A 128 1.82 -1.05 -4.17
C ALA A 128 2.98 -1.85 -3.58
N ALA A 129 4.07 -1.18 -3.19
CA ALA A 129 5.24 -1.82 -2.58
C ALA A 129 4.91 -2.48 -1.24
N ARG A 130 4.17 -1.80 -0.36
CA ARG A 130 3.75 -2.34 0.95
C ARG A 130 2.79 -3.53 0.78
N THR A 131 1.82 -3.41 -0.13
CA THR A 131 0.87 -4.49 -0.42
C THR A 131 1.59 -5.71 -0.99
N ALA A 132 2.50 -5.53 -1.96
CA ALA A 132 3.30 -6.61 -2.51
C ALA A 132 4.15 -7.30 -1.41
N ALA A 133 4.75 -6.52 -0.51
CA ALA A 133 5.50 -7.06 0.62
C ALA A 133 4.60 -7.86 1.58
N ALA A 134 3.42 -7.34 1.93
CA ALA A 134 2.48 -8.03 2.81
C ALA A 134 1.96 -9.33 2.20
N GLU A 135 1.74 -9.37 0.89
CA GLU A 135 1.28 -10.56 0.18
C GLU A 135 2.37 -11.62 0.01
N VAL A 136 3.61 -11.22 -0.25
CA VAL A 136 4.73 -12.16 -0.38
C VAL A 136 5.17 -12.67 1.00
N LEU A 137 5.15 -11.82 2.01
CA LEU A 137 5.54 -12.15 3.38
C LEU A 137 4.33 -12.50 4.26
N THR A 138 3.33 -13.22 3.69
CA THR A 138 2.11 -13.62 4.42
C THR A 138 2.39 -14.44 5.68
N PHE A 139 3.52 -15.13 5.71
CA PHE A 139 4.01 -15.86 6.89
C PHE A 139 4.52 -14.93 8.01
N LEU A 140 4.60 -13.60 7.76
CA LEU A 140 4.92 -12.58 8.73
C LEU A 140 3.72 -11.63 8.96
N PRO A 141 2.73 -11.98 9.78
CA PRO A 141 1.53 -11.17 9.97
C PRO A 141 1.80 -9.73 10.40
N ILE A 142 2.96 -9.46 11.02
CA ILE A 142 3.39 -8.10 11.39
C ILE A 142 3.57 -7.19 10.17
N VAL A 143 3.97 -7.74 9.00
CA VAL A 143 4.15 -6.96 7.77
C VAL A 143 2.80 -6.48 7.24
N GLY A 144 1.78 -7.35 7.23
CA GLY A 144 0.41 -6.98 6.86
C GLY A 144 -0.16 -5.92 7.80
N TRP A 145 -0.05 -6.15 9.10
CA TRP A 145 -0.49 -5.19 10.12
C TRP A 145 0.20 -3.82 9.96
N TRP A 146 1.51 -3.80 9.74
CA TRP A 146 2.26 -2.56 9.50
C TRP A 146 1.83 -1.85 8.20
N SER A 147 1.62 -2.63 7.12
CA SER A 147 1.16 -2.10 5.83
C SER A 147 -0.17 -1.35 5.97
N GLU A 148 -1.18 -1.98 6.60
CA GLU A 148 -2.49 -1.37 6.89
C GLU A 148 -2.34 -0.06 7.68
N ARG A 149 -1.46 -0.04 8.66
CA ARG A 149 -1.17 1.14 9.47
C ARG A 149 -0.58 2.29 8.65
N GLN A 150 0.35 1.99 7.76
CA GLN A 150 0.96 3.01 6.91
C GLN A 150 -0.05 3.59 5.92
N ILE A 151 -0.99 2.77 5.42
CA ILE A 151 -2.09 3.24 4.57
C ILE A 151 -2.99 4.19 5.38
N ALA A 152 -3.41 3.80 6.59
CA ALA A 152 -4.23 4.65 7.46
C ALA A 152 -3.56 6.00 7.78
N ARG A 153 -2.26 5.98 8.11
CA ARG A 153 -1.48 7.21 8.35
C ARG A 153 -1.38 8.10 7.12
N SER A 154 -1.28 7.50 5.94
CA SER A 154 -1.26 8.21 4.66
C SER A 154 -2.56 8.98 4.43
N GLU A 155 -3.72 8.33 4.65
CA GLU A 155 -5.04 8.96 4.55
C GLU A 155 -5.18 10.13 5.54
N LEU A 156 -4.80 9.93 6.81
CA LEU A 156 -4.85 10.99 7.82
C LEU A 156 -3.93 12.18 7.49
N SER A 157 -2.78 11.90 6.87
CA SER A 157 -1.85 12.94 6.44
C SER A 157 -2.40 13.76 5.28
N ALA A 158 -3.02 13.10 4.30
CA ALA A 158 -3.66 13.75 3.16
C ALA A 158 -4.86 14.60 3.61
N ASP A 159 -5.68 14.08 4.54
CA ASP A 159 -6.75 14.86 5.18
C ASP A 159 -6.21 16.10 5.90
N ALA A 160 -5.12 15.95 6.64
CA ALA A 160 -4.51 17.10 7.33
C ALA A 160 -3.95 18.14 6.34
N ALA A 161 -3.47 17.71 5.18
CA ALA A 161 -3.02 18.63 4.14
C ALA A 161 -4.18 19.42 3.52
N ALA A 162 -5.30 18.75 3.24
CA ALA A 162 -6.52 19.37 2.73
C ALA A 162 -7.16 20.31 3.78
N GLU A 163 -7.34 19.82 5.02
CA GLU A 163 -7.96 20.59 6.12
C GLU A 163 -7.27 21.93 6.37
N ARG A 164 -5.94 21.99 6.27
CA ARG A 164 -5.17 23.24 6.47
C ARG A 164 -5.47 24.32 5.45
N VAL A 165 -5.92 23.95 4.25
CA VAL A 165 -6.18 24.89 3.16
C VAL A 165 -7.65 25.27 3.08
N VAL A 166 -8.54 24.28 3.09
CA VAL A 166 -9.97 24.49 2.83
C VAL A 166 -10.84 24.42 4.08
N GLY A 167 -10.26 24.02 5.21
CA GLY A 167 -10.99 23.87 6.47
C GLY A 167 -11.71 22.54 6.61
N ARG A 168 -12.14 22.27 7.85
CA ARG A 168 -12.72 20.98 8.25
C ARG A 168 -14.08 20.69 7.61
N SER A 169 -14.92 21.72 7.48
CA SER A 169 -16.29 21.55 6.94
C SER A 169 -16.28 21.10 5.48
N ALA A 170 -15.45 21.71 4.65
CA ALA A 170 -15.31 21.34 3.25
C ALA A 170 -14.77 19.90 3.09
N LEU A 171 -13.77 19.53 3.89
CA LEU A 171 -13.24 18.16 3.89
C LEU A 171 -14.29 17.13 4.36
N ALA A 172 -15.09 17.46 5.39
CA ALA A 172 -16.15 16.59 5.87
C ALA A 172 -17.26 16.41 4.82
N GLY A 173 -17.69 17.49 4.15
CA GLY A 173 -18.65 17.43 3.06
C GLY A 173 -18.14 16.58 1.89
N ALA A 174 -16.90 16.79 1.46
CA ALA A 174 -16.25 15.97 0.44
C ALA A 174 -16.23 14.48 0.83
N LEU A 175 -15.87 14.16 2.08
CA LEU A 175 -15.85 12.78 2.56
C LEU A 175 -17.24 12.13 2.50
N LEU A 176 -18.31 12.84 2.87
CA LEU A 176 -19.67 12.32 2.81
C LEU A 176 -20.10 11.99 1.37
N VAL A 177 -19.79 12.87 0.42
CA VAL A 177 -20.13 12.65 -0.99
C VAL A 177 -19.34 11.52 -1.60
N MET A 178 -18.04 11.46 -1.31
CA MET A 178 -17.10 10.48 -1.91
C MET A 178 -17.20 9.09 -1.30
N THR A 179 -17.79 8.93 -0.10
CA THR A 179 -18.01 7.61 0.53
C THR A 179 -19.34 6.97 0.15
N ALA A 180 -20.19 7.64 -0.60
CA ALA A 180 -21.41 7.02 -1.12
C ALA A 180 -21.08 5.79 -1.99
N PRO A 181 -21.80 4.64 -1.85
CA PRO A 181 -21.40 3.36 -2.41
C PRO A 181 -21.46 3.38 -3.95
N ALA A 182 -20.31 3.55 -4.57
CA ALA A 182 -20.19 3.43 -6.01
C ALA A 182 -18.78 3.02 -6.45
N ILE A 183 -18.57 1.75 -6.58
CA ILE A 183 -17.43 1.06 -7.22
C ILE A 183 -16.41 0.46 -6.22
N PRO A 184 -16.12 -0.86 -6.33
CA PRO A 184 -15.14 -1.57 -5.50
C PRO A 184 -13.68 -1.12 -5.67
N LEU A 185 -13.39 -0.23 -6.63
CA LEU A 185 -12.06 0.31 -6.89
C LEU A 185 -11.66 1.42 -5.90
N ALA A 186 -12.53 1.74 -4.95
CA ALA A 186 -12.39 2.89 -4.07
C ALA A 186 -11.32 2.67 -2.99
N ALA A 187 -10.09 3.02 -3.32
CA ALA A 187 -9.06 3.32 -2.33
C ALA A 187 -9.53 4.38 -1.30
N PHE A 188 -10.55 5.16 -1.64
CA PHE A 188 -11.10 6.24 -0.82
C PHE A 188 -12.00 5.75 0.33
N VAL A 189 -12.59 4.57 0.23
CA VAL A 189 -13.46 3.97 1.29
C VAL A 189 -12.63 3.38 2.43
N GLY A 190 -11.36 3.08 2.18
CA GLY A 190 -10.45 2.60 3.19
C GLY A 190 -10.30 3.60 4.33
N HIS A 191 -10.53 3.13 5.56
CA HIS A 191 -10.37 3.94 6.78
C HIS A 191 -11.36 5.11 6.94
N ALA A 192 -12.52 5.10 6.26
CA ALA A 192 -13.54 6.15 6.37
C ALA A 192 -13.95 6.42 7.82
N GLU A 193 -14.09 5.37 8.65
CA GLU A 193 -14.40 5.52 10.08
C GLU A 193 -13.27 6.26 10.82
N LEU A 194 -12.01 5.93 10.57
CA LEU A 194 -10.87 6.57 11.20
C LEU A 194 -10.78 8.06 10.82
N ARG A 195 -11.04 8.37 9.55
CA ARG A 195 -11.09 9.74 9.02
C ARG A 195 -12.24 10.52 9.64
N ALA A 196 -13.44 9.92 9.73
CA ALA A 196 -14.61 10.53 10.36
C ALA A 196 -14.37 10.81 11.85
N ARG A 197 -13.81 9.86 12.61
CA ARG A 197 -13.44 10.06 14.03
C ARG A 197 -12.49 11.25 14.20
N ARG A 198 -11.49 11.37 13.33
CA ARG A 198 -10.56 12.50 13.37
C ARG A 198 -11.28 13.82 13.11
N LEU A 199 -12.15 13.88 12.11
CA LEU A 199 -12.91 15.10 11.79
C LEU A 199 -13.88 15.49 12.92
N LEU A 200 -14.37 14.54 13.70
CA LEU A 200 -15.18 14.79 14.89
C LEU A 200 -14.33 15.20 16.12
N GLY A 201 -13.00 15.29 15.98
CA GLY A 201 -12.12 15.64 17.09
C GLY A 201 -11.95 14.52 18.12
N MET A 202 -12.35 13.29 17.77
CA MET A 202 -12.15 12.13 18.63
C MET A 202 -10.68 11.72 18.58
N GLY A 203 -10.11 11.38 19.72
CA GLY A 203 -8.73 10.90 19.81
C GLY A 203 -8.52 9.69 18.91
N ILE A 204 -7.43 9.69 18.15
CA ILE A 204 -7.03 8.53 17.37
C ILE A 204 -5.97 7.80 18.17
N ASP A 205 -6.38 6.72 18.83
CA ASP A 205 -5.43 5.82 19.44
C ASP A 205 -4.67 5.09 18.32
N GLU A 206 -3.35 5.17 18.35
CA GLU A 206 -2.52 4.30 17.53
C GLU A 206 -2.39 2.94 18.22
N PRO A 207 -3.23 1.93 17.88
CA PRO A 207 -3.11 0.63 18.53
C PRO A 207 -1.75 0.03 18.22
N LYS A 208 -1.12 -0.51 19.26
CA LYS A 208 0.05 -1.36 19.14
C LYS A 208 -0.34 -2.69 18.48
N PRO A 209 0.61 -3.39 17.83
CA PRO A 209 0.30 -4.72 17.29
C PRO A 209 -0.25 -5.62 18.41
N PRO A 210 -1.37 -6.30 18.17
CA PRO A 210 -1.90 -7.27 19.13
C PRO A 210 -0.86 -8.34 19.44
N ARG A 211 -0.86 -8.84 20.68
CA ARG A 211 0.05 -9.93 21.09
C ARG A 211 -0.07 -11.15 20.17
N ALA A 212 -1.27 -11.42 19.65
CA ALA A 212 -1.50 -12.49 18.69
C ALA A 212 -0.72 -12.31 17.38
N VAL A 213 -0.57 -11.09 16.88
CA VAL A 213 0.23 -10.79 15.67
C VAL A 213 1.72 -11.08 15.93
N TRP A 214 2.23 -10.70 17.08
CA TRP A 214 3.62 -11.02 17.48
C TRP A 214 3.83 -12.51 17.65
N ALA A 215 2.93 -13.20 18.36
CA ALA A 215 2.99 -14.64 18.57
C ALA A 215 2.95 -15.40 17.23
N ALA A 216 2.00 -15.06 16.36
CA ALA A 216 1.90 -15.67 15.03
C ALA A 216 3.15 -15.40 14.18
N THR A 217 3.66 -14.16 14.18
CA THR A 217 4.91 -13.83 13.45
C THR A 217 6.07 -14.68 13.96
N PHE A 218 6.21 -14.81 15.28
CA PHE A 218 7.25 -15.64 15.88
C PHE A 218 7.12 -17.11 15.50
N VAL A 219 5.92 -17.69 15.61
CA VAL A 219 5.64 -19.09 15.27
C VAL A 219 5.93 -19.36 13.79
N TYR A 220 5.42 -18.52 12.89
CA TYR A 220 5.66 -18.72 11.44
C TYR A 220 7.11 -18.51 11.06
N SER A 221 7.81 -17.56 11.67
CA SER A 221 9.26 -17.38 11.45
C SER A 221 10.04 -18.60 11.91
N TRP A 222 9.69 -19.15 13.09
CA TRP A 222 10.30 -20.35 13.62
C TRP A 222 10.07 -21.56 12.71
N LEU A 223 8.83 -21.77 12.25
CA LEU A 223 8.49 -22.86 11.33
C LEU A 223 9.25 -22.73 9.99
N ALA A 224 9.34 -21.52 9.43
CA ALA A 224 10.07 -21.27 8.19
C ALA A 224 11.56 -21.57 8.34
N LEU A 225 12.18 -21.15 9.46
CA LEU A 225 13.58 -21.43 9.76
C LEU A 225 13.84 -22.93 9.97
N SER A 226 12.93 -23.62 10.70
CA SER A 226 13.02 -25.05 10.93
C SER A 226 12.90 -25.83 9.63
N LEU A 227 11.97 -25.47 8.75
CA LEU A 227 11.82 -26.08 7.43
C LEU A 227 13.05 -25.85 6.56
N ALA A 228 13.60 -24.65 6.56
CA ALA A 228 14.83 -24.34 5.84
C ALA A 228 16.03 -25.19 6.35
N GLY A 229 16.12 -25.38 7.66
CA GLY A 229 17.13 -26.27 8.28
C GLY A 229 16.96 -27.72 7.87
N CYS A 230 15.73 -28.26 7.93
CA CYS A 230 15.43 -29.62 7.47
C CYS A 230 15.75 -29.83 5.97
N LEU A 231 15.36 -28.88 5.11
CA LEU A 231 15.70 -28.95 3.69
C LEU A 231 17.20 -28.93 3.45
N PHE A 232 17.94 -28.14 4.23
CA PHE A 232 19.39 -28.13 4.16
C PHE A 232 19.99 -29.49 4.52
N GLU A 233 19.55 -30.13 5.61
CA GLU A 233 20.02 -31.45 6.01
C GLU A 233 19.72 -32.52 4.94
N VAL A 234 18.53 -32.50 4.34
CA VAL A 234 18.17 -33.42 3.25
C VAL A 234 19.07 -33.21 2.03
N VAL A 235 19.31 -31.95 1.62
CA VAL A 235 20.20 -31.66 0.48
C VAL A 235 21.64 -32.12 0.74
N VAL A 236 22.12 -31.98 1.99
CA VAL A 236 23.46 -32.46 2.37
C VAL A 236 23.51 -33.99 2.37
N ALA A 237 22.47 -34.66 2.87
CA ALA A 237 22.42 -36.12 2.93
C ALA A 237 22.27 -36.81 1.55
N LEU A 238 21.70 -36.13 0.56
CA LEU A 238 21.51 -36.64 -0.81
C LEU A 238 22.73 -36.42 -1.71
N ARG A 239 23.82 -35.83 -1.22
CA ARG A 239 25.05 -35.71 -2.00
C ARG A 239 25.78 -37.05 -2.06
N PRO A 240 26.20 -37.50 -3.26
CA PRO A 240 26.97 -38.73 -3.46
C PRO A 240 28.35 -38.64 -2.81
#